data_246fd5641ef782dda12102c734aeaed8
#
_entry.id   246fd5641ef782dda12102c734aeaed8
#
_cell.length_a   1.000
_cell.length_b   1.000
_cell.length_c   1.000
_cell.angle_alpha   90.00
_cell.angle_beta   90.00
_cell.angle_gamma   90.00
#
_symmetry.space_group_name_H-M   'P 1'
#
loop_
_entity.id
_entity.type
_entity.pdbx_description
1 polymer ?
#
loop_
_entity_poly.entity_id
_entity_poly.type
_entity_poly.pdbx_seq_one_letter_code
_entity_poly.pdbx_strand_id
1 'polypeptide(L)'
;MELIGDTGISVIWVGEHGVRYYAHGRALNSHSTLLEKQAKLVSNTRKHLDVVRKMYEMRFADADVSGMTLQQLRGREGARMRKIYREQAKKWDVSWDGRKYDAEDFSASDPVNQALSAGNVCLYGLASAVITALGCAPSLGFIHVGHEFSFAYDIADLYKAEVTIPLAFELAAEEPPDLPNIMRRRVRNVFSE
;
A
#
# COMPACT_ATOMS: atom_id res chain seq x y z
N MET A 1 24.38 14.46 -1.04
CA MET A 1 23.32 14.37 0.00
C MET A 1 22.71 15.75 0.28
N GLU A 2 23.50 16.81 0.40
CA GLU A 2 23.07 18.18 0.62
C GLU A 2 22.07 18.64 -0.47
N LEU A 3 22.40 18.45 -1.75
CA LEU A 3 21.55 18.80 -2.89
C LEU A 3 20.15 18.15 -2.84
N ILE A 4 20.05 16.90 -2.38
CA ILE A 4 18.78 16.18 -2.24
C ILE A 4 17.98 16.77 -1.07
N GLY A 5 18.64 17.12 0.04
CA GLY A 5 18.00 17.74 1.18
C GLY A 5 17.36 19.11 0.90
N ASP A 6 18.01 19.91 0.05
CA ASP A 6 17.56 21.26 -0.29
C ASP A 6 16.42 21.31 -1.30
N THR A 7 16.26 20.25 -2.11
CA THR A 7 15.19 20.16 -3.11
C THR A 7 13.85 19.69 -2.56
N GLY A 8 13.78 19.25 -1.30
CA GLY A 8 12.54 18.69 -0.71
C GLY A 8 12.14 17.33 -1.29
N ILE A 9 13.04 16.68 -2.04
CA ILE A 9 12.79 15.38 -2.65
C ILE A 9 12.89 14.26 -1.60
N SER A 10 11.98 13.32 -1.64
CA SER A 10 12.08 12.05 -0.92
C SER A 10 12.86 11.04 -1.75
N VAL A 11 13.86 10.38 -1.15
CA VAL A 11 14.64 9.34 -1.78
C VAL A 11 14.19 7.99 -1.25
N ILE A 12 13.89 7.06 -2.15
CA ILE A 12 13.48 5.71 -1.82
C ILE A 12 14.51 4.76 -2.42
N TRP A 13 15.18 3.99 -1.55
CA TRP A 13 16.05 2.90 -1.96
C TRP A 13 15.26 1.61 -1.98
N VAL A 14 15.38 0.86 -3.06
CA VAL A 14 14.70 -0.42 -3.25
C VAL A 14 15.75 -1.50 -3.36
N GLY A 15 15.56 -2.63 -2.69
CA GLY A 15 16.46 -3.78 -2.78
C GLY A 15 16.46 -4.41 -4.18
N GLU A 16 17.38 -5.35 -4.43
CA GLU A 16 17.69 -5.92 -5.73
C GLU A 16 16.47 -6.39 -6.52
N HIS A 17 15.49 -6.99 -5.86
CA HIS A 17 14.26 -7.44 -6.52
C HIS A 17 13.03 -6.56 -6.20
N GLY A 18 13.24 -5.35 -5.71
CA GLY A 18 12.13 -4.45 -5.34
C GLY A 18 11.36 -4.87 -4.09
N VAL A 19 11.86 -5.82 -3.33
CA VAL A 19 11.16 -6.43 -2.17
C VAL A 19 11.40 -5.65 -0.88
N ARG A 20 12.55 -5.01 -0.74
CA ARG A 20 12.91 -4.17 0.41
C ARG A 20 13.07 -2.74 -0.05
N TYR A 21 12.54 -1.81 0.72
CA TYR A 21 12.72 -0.39 0.44
C TYR A 21 13.05 0.37 1.73
N TYR A 22 13.79 1.44 1.56
CA TYR A 22 14.08 2.41 2.60
C TYR A 22 13.69 3.78 2.05
N ALA A 23 12.93 4.54 2.80
CA ALA A 23 12.55 5.88 2.42
C ALA A 23 13.21 6.89 3.35
N HIS A 24 13.78 7.94 2.77
CA HIS A 24 14.20 9.13 3.49
C HIS A 24 13.53 10.33 2.85
N GLY A 25 12.92 11.16 3.65
CA GLY A 25 12.29 12.38 3.18
C GLY A 25 12.33 13.45 4.26
N ARG A 26 12.33 14.70 3.82
CA ARG A 26 12.16 15.84 4.71
C ARG A 26 10.69 16.22 4.74
N ALA A 27 10.14 16.48 5.92
CA ALA A 27 8.81 17.04 6.05
C ALA A 27 8.77 18.39 5.30
N LEU A 28 7.82 18.54 4.38
CA LEU A 28 7.55 19.83 3.73
C LEU A 28 6.87 20.79 4.70
N ASN A 29 6.21 20.24 5.71
CA ASN A 29 5.58 20.99 6.79
C ASN A 29 6.55 21.17 7.95
N SER A 30 6.80 22.41 8.36
CA SER A 30 7.65 22.76 9.50
C SER A 30 6.97 22.59 10.87
N HIS A 31 5.69 22.19 10.90
CA HIS A 31 4.90 22.07 12.13
C HIS A 31 4.64 20.60 12.50
N SER A 32 4.71 20.30 13.81
CA SER A 32 4.43 18.97 14.38
C SER A 32 2.94 18.64 14.50
N THR A 33 2.05 19.55 14.10
CA THR A 33 0.59 19.46 14.35
C THR A 33 -0.03 18.15 13.87
N LEU A 34 0.34 17.67 12.67
CA LEU A 34 -0.21 16.41 12.14
C LEU A 34 0.36 15.20 12.88
N LEU A 35 1.64 15.20 13.24
CA LEU A 35 2.27 14.14 14.04
C LEU A 35 1.62 14.03 15.42
N GLU A 36 1.42 15.16 16.09
CA GLU A 36 0.75 15.20 17.41
C GLU A 36 -0.69 14.70 17.32
N LYS A 37 -1.41 15.08 16.27
CA LYS A 37 -2.78 14.59 16.01
C LYS A 37 -2.78 13.08 15.75
N GLN A 38 -1.87 12.58 14.93
CA GLN A 38 -1.70 11.14 14.66
C GLN A 38 -1.43 10.39 15.96
N ALA A 39 -0.47 10.82 16.76
CA ALA A 39 -0.14 10.20 18.03
C ALA A 39 -1.34 10.16 18.99
N LYS A 40 -2.09 11.28 19.12
CA LYS A 40 -3.31 11.37 19.94
C LYS A 40 -4.43 10.44 19.44
N LEU A 41 -4.54 10.23 18.14
CA LEU A 41 -5.54 9.34 17.54
C LEU A 41 -5.15 7.86 17.76
N VAL A 42 -3.88 7.51 17.54
CA VAL A 42 -3.39 6.14 17.71
C VAL A 42 -3.44 5.69 19.17
N SER A 43 -3.06 6.56 20.13
CA SER A 43 -3.00 6.22 21.55
C SER A 43 -4.36 6.17 22.25
N ASN A 44 -5.42 6.71 21.67
CA ASN A 44 -6.76 6.70 22.24
C ASN A 44 -7.60 5.61 21.58
N THR A 45 -7.92 4.55 22.32
CA THR A 45 -8.62 3.36 21.82
C THR A 45 -9.91 3.67 21.05
N ARG A 46 -10.73 4.61 21.53
CA ARG A 46 -11.99 4.97 20.89
C ARG A 46 -11.75 5.72 19.57
N LYS A 47 -10.88 6.73 19.59
CA LYS A 47 -10.55 7.51 18.39
C LYS A 47 -9.81 6.67 17.36
N HIS A 48 -8.96 5.76 17.81
CA HIS A 48 -8.28 4.79 16.97
C HIS A 48 -9.31 3.97 16.16
N LEU A 49 -10.29 3.37 16.84
CA LEU A 49 -11.34 2.58 16.19
C LEU A 49 -12.19 3.43 15.23
N ASP A 50 -12.45 4.69 15.56
CA ASP A 50 -13.18 5.60 14.69
C ASP A 50 -12.39 5.88 13.39
N VAL A 51 -11.05 6.03 13.47
CA VAL A 51 -10.19 6.16 12.28
C VAL A 51 -10.21 4.87 11.47
N VAL A 52 -10.05 3.72 12.12
CA VAL A 52 -10.10 2.41 11.44
C VAL A 52 -11.42 2.25 10.67
N ARG A 53 -12.57 2.57 11.30
CA ARG A 53 -13.87 2.50 10.62
C ARG A 53 -13.92 3.38 9.38
N LYS A 54 -13.44 4.62 9.47
CA LYS A 54 -13.38 5.53 8.30
C LYS A 54 -12.51 4.97 7.18
N MET A 55 -11.37 4.35 7.50
CA MET A 55 -10.53 3.72 6.50
C MET A 55 -11.24 2.53 5.82
N TYR A 56 -12.07 1.79 6.56
CA TYR A 56 -12.88 0.73 5.98
C TYR A 56 -14.09 1.26 5.21
N GLU A 57 -14.71 2.37 5.62
CA GLU A 57 -15.73 3.07 4.83
C GLU A 57 -15.20 3.46 3.45
N MET A 58 -13.97 3.97 3.36
CA MET A 58 -13.30 4.26 2.09
C MET A 58 -13.11 3.04 1.20
N ARG A 59 -13.01 1.83 1.80
CA ARG A 59 -12.86 0.57 1.06
C ARG A 59 -14.20 -0.08 0.67
N PHE A 60 -15.27 0.26 1.39
CA PHE A 60 -16.59 -0.35 1.25
C PHE A 60 -17.65 0.74 0.95
N ALA A 61 -17.61 1.31 -0.24
CA ALA A 61 -18.37 2.49 -0.64
C ALA A 61 -19.88 2.46 -0.29
N ASP A 62 -20.50 1.26 -0.16
CA ASP A 62 -21.95 1.12 0.03
C ASP A 62 -22.33 0.36 1.33
N ALA A 63 -21.41 0.27 2.30
CA ALA A 63 -21.65 -0.57 3.46
C ALA A 63 -21.55 0.20 4.78
N ASP A 64 -22.60 0.14 5.60
CA ASP A 64 -22.52 0.58 6.99
C ASP A 64 -21.55 -0.32 7.79
N VAL A 65 -20.47 0.26 8.26
CA VAL A 65 -19.46 -0.39 9.11
C VAL A 65 -19.45 0.17 10.54
N SER A 66 -20.34 1.08 10.87
CA SER A 66 -20.36 1.86 12.11
C SER A 66 -20.43 0.99 13.39
N GLY A 67 -21.16 -0.12 13.34
CA GLY A 67 -21.31 -1.07 14.45
C GLY A 67 -20.27 -2.20 14.47
N MET A 68 -19.37 -2.31 13.50
CA MET A 68 -18.47 -3.44 13.36
C MET A 68 -17.23 -3.33 14.26
N THR A 69 -16.80 -4.46 14.79
CA THR A 69 -15.51 -4.62 15.48
C THR A 69 -14.39 -4.73 14.46
N LEU A 70 -13.14 -4.48 14.89
CA LEU A 70 -11.97 -4.61 14.03
C LEU A 70 -11.84 -6.02 13.42
N GLN A 71 -12.18 -7.06 14.18
CA GLN A 71 -12.15 -8.44 13.69
C GLN A 71 -13.17 -8.68 12.56
N GLN A 72 -14.38 -8.14 12.70
CA GLN A 72 -15.42 -8.23 11.67
C GLN A 72 -15.01 -7.47 10.40
N LEU A 73 -14.44 -6.26 10.56
CA LEU A 73 -13.92 -5.45 9.45
C LEU A 73 -12.82 -6.20 8.68
N ARG A 74 -11.85 -6.80 9.39
CA ARG A 74 -10.79 -7.63 8.78
C ARG A 74 -11.35 -8.85 8.05
N GLY A 75 -12.32 -9.53 8.63
CA GLY A 75 -12.99 -10.69 7.99
C GLY A 75 -13.69 -10.30 6.69
N ARG A 76 -14.40 -9.17 6.70
CA ARG A 76 -15.09 -8.62 5.53
C ARG A 76 -14.10 -8.21 4.44
N GLU A 77 -13.00 -7.53 4.81
CA GLU A 77 -11.94 -7.18 3.87
C GLU A 77 -11.32 -8.42 3.22
N GLY A 78 -11.01 -9.44 4.00
CA GLY A 78 -10.50 -10.69 3.46
C GLY A 78 -11.44 -11.35 2.43
N ALA A 79 -12.76 -11.30 2.66
CA ALA A 79 -13.76 -11.81 1.72
C ALA A 79 -13.83 -10.95 0.44
N ARG A 80 -13.80 -9.61 0.60
CA ARG A 80 -13.75 -8.66 -0.52
C ARG A 80 -12.52 -8.87 -1.38
N MET A 81 -11.35 -8.96 -0.78
CA MET A 81 -10.10 -9.16 -1.51
C MET A 81 -10.09 -10.48 -2.29
N ARG A 82 -10.54 -11.59 -1.68
CA ARG A 82 -10.68 -12.87 -2.40
C ARG A 82 -11.63 -12.79 -3.60
N LYS A 83 -12.70 -11.99 -3.49
CA LYS A 83 -13.63 -11.76 -4.60
C LYS A 83 -12.93 -10.98 -5.72
N ILE A 84 -12.25 -9.87 -5.41
CA ILE A 84 -11.53 -9.05 -6.39
C ILE A 84 -10.49 -9.87 -7.15
N TYR A 85 -9.66 -10.65 -6.45
CA TYR A 85 -8.67 -11.51 -7.09
C TYR A 85 -9.32 -12.49 -8.10
N ARG A 86 -10.41 -13.15 -7.70
CA ARG A 86 -11.13 -14.07 -8.61
C ARG A 86 -11.74 -13.36 -9.82
N GLU A 87 -12.30 -12.17 -9.62
CA GLU A 87 -12.88 -11.36 -10.70
C GLU A 87 -11.80 -10.91 -11.70
N GLN A 88 -10.63 -10.48 -11.22
CA GLN A 88 -9.52 -10.10 -12.07
C GLN A 88 -8.93 -11.32 -12.81
N ALA A 89 -8.74 -12.44 -12.13
CA ALA A 89 -8.29 -13.68 -12.75
C ALA A 89 -9.22 -14.11 -13.91
N LYS A 90 -10.54 -14.06 -13.67
CA LYS A 90 -11.54 -14.36 -14.71
C LYS A 90 -11.53 -13.33 -15.86
N LYS A 91 -11.40 -12.04 -15.53
CA LYS A 91 -11.42 -10.96 -16.53
C LYS A 91 -10.27 -11.09 -17.53
N TRP A 92 -9.09 -11.46 -17.06
CA TRP A 92 -7.87 -11.51 -17.83
C TRP A 92 -7.47 -12.92 -18.28
N ASP A 93 -8.31 -13.92 -17.95
CA ASP A 93 -8.04 -15.35 -18.23
C ASP A 93 -6.68 -15.84 -17.72
N VAL A 94 -6.33 -15.39 -16.49
CA VAL A 94 -5.05 -15.71 -15.85
C VAL A 94 -5.27 -16.66 -14.66
N SER A 95 -4.44 -17.69 -14.55
CA SER A 95 -4.48 -18.63 -13.42
C SER A 95 -4.16 -17.92 -12.10
N TRP A 96 -4.90 -18.23 -11.04
CA TRP A 96 -4.72 -17.65 -9.72
C TRP A 96 -4.92 -18.68 -8.60
N ASP A 97 -3.83 -19.06 -7.97
CA ASP A 97 -3.81 -20.03 -6.85
C ASP A 97 -3.67 -19.37 -5.47
N GLY A 98 -3.69 -18.04 -5.44
CA GLY A 98 -3.55 -17.27 -4.21
C GLY A 98 -2.27 -16.45 -4.11
N ARG A 99 -2.23 -15.55 -3.12
CA ARG A 99 -1.06 -14.72 -2.87
C ARG A 99 0.09 -15.57 -2.31
N LYS A 100 1.13 -15.69 -3.09
CA LYS A 100 2.39 -16.33 -2.70
C LYS A 100 3.45 -15.23 -2.60
N TYR A 101 4.04 -15.09 -1.44
CA TYR A 101 5.12 -14.13 -1.22
C TYR A 101 6.34 -14.88 -0.69
N ASP A 102 7.35 -14.97 -1.52
CA ASP A 102 8.66 -15.40 -1.13
C ASP A 102 9.65 -14.25 -1.29
N ALA A 103 10.25 -13.83 -0.19
CA ALA A 103 11.20 -12.73 -0.18
C ALA A 103 12.60 -13.15 -0.71
N GLU A 104 12.87 -14.46 -0.70
CA GLU A 104 14.17 -15.03 -1.09
C GLU A 104 14.17 -15.50 -2.54
N ASP A 105 13.00 -15.88 -3.09
CA ASP A 105 12.87 -16.29 -4.49
C ASP A 105 11.73 -15.57 -5.23
N PHE A 106 11.95 -14.29 -5.48
CA PHE A 106 11.03 -13.47 -6.25
C PHE A 106 10.84 -13.96 -7.70
N SER A 107 11.90 -14.53 -8.29
CA SER A 107 11.91 -14.98 -9.69
C SER A 107 11.13 -16.28 -9.92
N ALA A 108 10.98 -17.12 -8.91
CA ALA A 108 10.18 -18.35 -8.98
C ALA A 108 8.68 -18.12 -8.79
N SER A 109 8.27 -16.90 -8.41
CA SER A 109 6.84 -16.54 -8.29
C SER A 109 6.18 -16.48 -9.67
N ASP A 110 4.90 -16.83 -9.73
CA ASP A 110 4.10 -16.61 -10.95
C ASP A 110 4.02 -15.12 -11.34
N PRO A 111 3.72 -14.79 -12.61
CA PRO A 111 3.72 -13.41 -13.10
C PRO A 111 2.81 -12.47 -12.30
N VAL A 112 1.63 -12.94 -11.86
CA VAL A 112 0.70 -12.12 -11.04
C VAL A 112 1.36 -11.77 -9.70
N ASN A 113 1.97 -12.75 -9.02
CA ASN A 113 2.61 -12.53 -7.74
C ASN A 113 3.86 -11.64 -7.86
N GLN A 114 4.62 -11.74 -8.95
CA GLN A 114 5.72 -10.82 -9.27
C GLN A 114 5.20 -9.38 -9.45
N ALA A 115 4.18 -9.18 -10.28
CA ALA A 115 3.57 -7.88 -10.50
C ALA A 115 3.00 -7.27 -9.21
N LEU A 116 2.24 -8.06 -8.43
CA LEU A 116 1.70 -7.63 -7.14
C LEU A 116 2.81 -7.20 -6.16
N SER A 117 3.90 -7.94 -6.10
CA SER A 117 5.03 -7.59 -5.23
C SER A 117 5.67 -6.28 -5.65
N ALA A 118 5.98 -6.11 -6.94
CA ALA A 118 6.55 -4.88 -7.48
C ALA A 118 5.62 -3.67 -7.29
N GLY A 119 4.33 -3.83 -7.58
CA GLY A 119 3.33 -2.77 -7.44
C GLY A 119 3.07 -2.36 -5.99
N ASN A 120 2.98 -3.32 -5.08
CA ASN A 120 2.77 -3.04 -3.66
C ASN A 120 3.98 -2.33 -3.04
N VAL A 121 5.21 -2.73 -3.38
CA VAL A 121 6.43 -2.02 -2.93
C VAL A 121 6.43 -0.58 -3.45
N CYS A 122 6.02 -0.34 -4.69
CA CYS A 122 5.87 1.00 -5.25
C CYS A 122 4.84 1.83 -4.45
N LEU A 123 3.66 1.26 -4.14
CA LEU A 123 2.65 1.93 -3.31
C LEU A 123 3.16 2.25 -1.91
N TYR A 124 3.90 1.33 -1.27
CA TYR A 124 4.47 1.57 0.06
C TYR A 124 5.47 2.72 0.03
N GLY A 125 6.29 2.79 -1.01
CA GLY A 125 7.22 3.91 -1.21
C GLY A 125 6.50 5.24 -1.39
N LEU A 126 5.48 5.30 -2.26
CA LEU A 126 4.67 6.50 -2.48
C LEU A 126 3.97 6.94 -1.19
N ALA A 127 3.30 6.01 -0.49
CA ALA A 127 2.65 6.30 0.79
C ALA A 127 3.65 6.84 1.83
N SER A 128 4.81 6.21 1.96
CA SER A 128 5.87 6.67 2.89
C SER A 128 6.36 8.07 2.54
N ALA A 129 6.56 8.36 1.26
CA ALA A 129 7.00 9.70 0.82
C ALA A 129 5.96 10.77 1.20
N VAL A 130 4.68 10.54 0.94
CA VAL A 130 3.60 11.47 1.29
C VAL A 130 3.46 11.62 2.81
N ILE A 131 3.48 10.52 3.57
CA ILE A 131 3.41 10.52 5.04
C ILE A 131 4.54 11.36 5.63
N THR A 132 5.77 11.18 5.14
CA THR A 132 6.95 11.92 5.57
C THR A 132 6.85 13.40 5.18
N ALA A 133 6.44 13.71 3.96
CA ALA A 133 6.25 15.08 3.50
C ALA A 133 5.22 15.85 4.34
N LEU A 134 4.16 15.18 4.79
CA LEU A 134 3.15 15.73 5.69
C LEU A 134 3.63 15.85 7.15
N GLY A 135 4.81 15.32 7.49
CA GLY A 135 5.35 15.31 8.84
C GLY A 135 4.71 14.27 9.76
N CYS A 136 4.04 13.27 9.21
CA CYS A 136 3.49 12.14 9.97
C CYS A 136 4.54 11.03 10.16
N ALA A 137 4.30 10.12 11.11
CA ALA A 137 5.16 8.96 11.35
C ALA A 137 4.68 7.73 10.57
N PRO A 138 5.51 7.12 9.70
CA PRO A 138 5.14 5.90 8.97
C PRO A 138 4.85 4.70 9.86
N SER A 139 5.43 4.65 11.07
CA SER A 139 5.27 3.56 12.04
C SER A 139 4.00 3.63 12.88
N LEU A 140 3.33 4.79 12.97
CA LEU A 140 2.11 4.97 13.76
C LEU A 140 0.86 4.63 12.93
N GLY A 141 0.65 3.34 12.67
CA GLY A 141 -0.52 2.83 11.96
C GLY A 141 -1.76 2.61 12.84
N PHE A 142 -2.89 2.38 12.19
CA PHE A 142 -4.19 2.16 12.81
C PHE A 142 -4.68 0.73 12.62
N ILE A 143 -4.54 0.14 11.43
CA ILE A 143 -4.93 -1.23 11.12
C ILE A 143 -3.72 -2.15 11.28
N HIS A 144 -2.58 -1.77 10.73
CA HIS A 144 -1.29 -2.40 10.95
C HIS A 144 -0.58 -1.75 12.14
N VAL A 145 -0.01 -2.57 13.02
CA VAL A 145 0.69 -2.11 14.22
C VAL A 145 1.96 -2.92 14.44
N GLY A 146 2.96 -2.30 15.10
CA GLY A 146 4.19 -2.98 15.48
C GLY A 146 5.24 -3.12 14.38
N HIS A 147 5.07 -2.47 13.24
CA HIS A 147 6.03 -2.43 12.14
C HIS A 147 6.42 -0.99 11.80
N GLU A 148 7.65 -0.76 11.36
CA GLU A 148 8.16 0.57 11.01
C GLU A 148 7.38 1.27 9.89
N PHE A 149 6.66 0.51 9.04
CA PHE A 149 5.82 0.99 7.95
C PHE A 149 4.33 0.77 8.18
N SER A 150 3.88 0.58 9.42
CA SER A 150 2.47 0.27 9.75
C SER A 150 1.49 1.25 9.09
N PHE A 151 1.73 2.55 9.19
CA PHE A 151 0.85 3.56 8.61
C PHE A 151 0.97 3.63 7.07
N ALA A 152 2.17 3.39 6.53
CA ALA A 152 2.35 3.30 5.09
C ALA A 152 1.58 2.13 4.49
N TYR A 153 1.53 0.98 5.17
CA TYR A 153 0.69 -0.15 4.77
C TYR A 153 -0.80 0.19 4.82
N ASP A 154 -1.23 0.88 5.89
CA ASP A 154 -2.62 1.31 6.05
C ASP A 154 -3.08 2.19 4.88
N ILE A 155 -2.26 3.16 4.49
CA ILE A 155 -2.56 4.07 3.37
C ILE A 155 -2.50 3.33 2.04
N ALA A 156 -1.46 2.52 1.81
CA ALA A 156 -1.32 1.77 0.56
C ALA A 156 -2.49 0.79 0.32
N ASP A 157 -2.99 0.17 1.38
CA ASP A 157 -4.12 -0.77 1.30
C ASP A 157 -5.42 -0.13 0.81
N LEU A 158 -5.57 1.19 0.90
CA LEU A 158 -6.71 1.91 0.32
C LEU A 158 -6.73 1.82 -1.22
N TYR A 159 -5.55 1.68 -1.83
CA TYR A 159 -5.38 1.72 -3.29
C TYR A 159 -5.15 0.35 -3.94
N LYS A 160 -4.81 -0.69 -3.18
CA LYS A 160 -4.47 -2.01 -3.75
C LYS A 160 -5.57 -2.58 -4.64
N ALA A 161 -6.82 -2.50 -4.19
CA ALA A 161 -7.96 -3.06 -4.90
C ALA A 161 -8.23 -2.36 -6.25
N GLU A 162 -7.94 -1.08 -6.34
CA GLU A 162 -8.25 -0.24 -7.49
C GLU A 162 -7.05 -0.03 -8.41
N VAL A 163 -5.84 -0.20 -7.90
CA VAL A 163 -4.61 0.09 -8.66
C VAL A 163 -3.77 -1.17 -8.86
N THR A 164 -3.14 -1.70 -7.79
CA THR A 164 -2.12 -2.74 -8.01
C THR A 164 -2.69 -4.08 -8.41
N ILE A 165 -3.87 -4.46 -7.91
CA ILE A 165 -4.47 -5.75 -8.27
C ILE A 165 -4.91 -5.78 -9.73
N PRO A 166 -5.72 -4.83 -10.25
CA PRO A 166 -6.09 -4.82 -11.65
C PRO A 166 -4.89 -4.78 -12.59
N LEU A 167 -3.91 -3.91 -12.33
CA LEU A 167 -2.69 -3.80 -13.13
C LEU A 167 -1.84 -5.07 -13.11
N ALA A 168 -1.80 -5.79 -11.99
CA ALA A 168 -1.02 -7.02 -11.90
C ALA A 168 -1.58 -8.14 -12.77
N PHE A 169 -2.90 -8.29 -12.81
CA PHE A 169 -3.53 -9.30 -13.68
C PHE A 169 -3.47 -8.92 -15.16
N GLU A 170 -3.67 -7.64 -15.47
CA GLU A 170 -3.51 -7.11 -16.83
C GLU A 170 -2.11 -7.39 -17.36
N LEU A 171 -1.06 -7.02 -16.60
CA LEU A 171 0.33 -7.24 -16.98
C LEU A 171 0.70 -8.72 -17.05
N ALA A 172 0.15 -9.55 -16.17
CA ALA A 172 0.38 -10.99 -16.24
C ALA A 172 -0.20 -11.62 -17.52
N ALA A 173 -1.32 -11.09 -18.03
CA ALA A 173 -1.90 -11.51 -19.30
C ALA A 173 -1.13 -10.98 -20.52
N GLU A 174 -0.50 -9.80 -20.41
CA GLU A 174 0.34 -9.21 -21.46
C GLU A 174 1.73 -9.85 -21.58
N GLU A 175 2.22 -10.53 -20.52
CA GLU A 175 3.53 -11.18 -20.44
C GLU A 175 4.72 -10.31 -20.91
N PRO A 176 4.87 -9.08 -20.44
CA PRO A 176 5.95 -8.22 -20.91
C PRO A 176 7.32 -8.70 -20.40
N PRO A 177 8.41 -8.44 -21.16
CA PRO A 177 9.75 -8.95 -20.83
C PRO A 177 10.33 -8.39 -19.52
N ASP A 178 9.85 -7.23 -19.04
CA ASP A 178 10.30 -6.58 -17.80
C ASP A 178 9.09 -6.17 -16.96
N LEU A 179 8.30 -7.16 -16.57
CA LEU A 179 7.07 -7.00 -15.84
C LEU A 179 7.22 -6.15 -14.55
N PRO A 180 8.23 -6.34 -13.69
CA PRO A 180 8.36 -5.54 -12.47
C PRO A 180 8.58 -4.03 -12.74
N ASN A 181 9.39 -3.67 -13.72
CA ASN A 181 9.65 -2.27 -14.05
C ASN A 181 8.45 -1.62 -14.75
N ILE A 182 7.76 -2.36 -15.61
CA ILE A 182 6.54 -1.89 -16.26
C ILE A 182 5.45 -1.67 -15.21
N MET A 183 5.30 -2.58 -14.24
CA MET A 183 4.36 -2.43 -13.13
C MET A 183 4.62 -1.14 -12.33
N ARG A 184 5.87 -0.89 -11.92
CA ARG A 184 6.23 0.35 -11.19
C ARG A 184 5.91 1.60 -12.00
N ARG A 185 6.18 1.58 -13.30
CA ARG A 185 5.86 2.69 -14.20
C ARG A 185 4.36 2.94 -14.32
N ARG A 186 3.54 1.88 -14.47
CA ARG A 186 2.08 2.00 -14.53
C ARG A 186 1.51 2.50 -13.21
N VAL A 187 1.95 1.97 -12.07
CA VAL A 187 1.53 2.47 -10.74
C VAL A 187 1.87 3.96 -10.60
N ARG A 188 3.10 4.38 -10.94
CA ARG A 188 3.48 5.79 -10.89
C ARG A 188 2.56 6.65 -11.74
N ASN A 189 2.25 6.24 -12.96
CA ASN A 189 1.44 7.02 -13.88
C ASN A 189 0.02 7.28 -13.35
N VAL A 190 -0.58 6.33 -12.62
CA VAL A 190 -1.90 6.51 -11.97
C VAL A 190 -1.90 7.69 -10.98
N PHE A 191 -0.75 8.01 -10.36
CA PHE A 191 -0.64 9.08 -9.37
C PHE A 191 0.04 10.35 -9.92
N SER A 192 0.31 10.42 -11.22
CA SER A 192 0.97 11.56 -11.87
C SER A 192 0.02 12.42 -12.68
N GLU A 193 -1.23 12.01 -12.84
CA GLU A 193 -2.33 12.76 -13.46
C GLU A 193 -3.11 13.57 -12.41
#